data_2347fec83e0f47a6ac1b3979511f96b4
#
_entry.id   2347fec83e0f47a6ac1b3979511f96b4
#
_cell.length_a   1.000
_cell.length_b   1.000
_cell.length_c   1.000
_cell.angle_alpha   90.00
_cell.angle_beta   90.00
_cell.angle_gamma   90.00
#
_symmetry.space_group_name_H-M   'P 1'
#
loop_
_entity.id
_entity.type
_entity.pdbx_description
1 polymer ?
#
loop_
_entity_poly.entity_id
_entity_poly.type
_entity_poly.pdbx_seq_one_letter_code
_entity_poly.pdbx_strand_id
1 'polypeptide(L)'
;NVPGQGLTNSRPSAAPPFLLLHGAADRFIPAANFFLDDKAPPAAHALALAARVKSGERRVFAEVTPQYRGMSPDHPCLEPFYAMAEPLVVPVGIHMGYGAPGGPYWVYPKYRPSLGNPLLLEELLTRHPKLRVYVMHAGMPMTDEMIALMFTHPQVYVDISADNWGVPRAEFNHHLKRLVDAGYGKRIMFGSDQMVWPQTIEVAIDSITSAPFLSEDQKRDILYNNAARFLRLS
;
A
#
# COMPACT_ATOMS: atom_id res chain seq x y z
N ASN A 1 -7.07 45.18 12.00
CA ASN A 1 -8.41 44.70 11.68
C ASN A 1 -8.48 44.26 10.23
N VAL A 2 -8.42 42.94 10.01
CA VAL A 2 -8.76 42.32 8.73
C VAL A 2 -9.97 41.42 9.00
N PRO A 3 -11.09 41.55 8.28
CA PRO A 3 -12.28 40.74 8.52
C PRO A 3 -12.03 39.30 8.11
N GLY A 4 -12.42 38.36 8.96
CA GLY A 4 -12.35 36.95 8.70
C GLY A 4 -13.21 36.53 7.51
N GLN A 5 -12.58 36.02 6.46
CA GLN A 5 -13.25 35.22 5.44
C GLN A 5 -13.35 33.79 5.94
N GLY A 6 -14.57 33.37 6.24
CA GLY A 6 -14.89 32.01 6.56
C GLY A 6 -14.55 31.11 5.37
N LEU A 7 -13.53 30.25 5.55
CA LEU A 7 -13.28 29.13 4.65
C LEU A 7 -14.46 28.17 4.82
N THR A 8 -15.41 28.24 3.92
CA THR A 8 -16.39 27.19 3.73
C THR A 8 -15.66 25.94 3.28
N ASN A 9 -15.53 24.99 4.18
CA ASN A 9 -15.06 23.62 3.91
C ASN A 9 -16.08 22.88 3.02
N SER A 10 -16.17 23.26 1.76
CA SER A 10 -16.73 22.39 0.74
C SER A 10 -15.64 21.41 0.31
N ARG A 11 -15.55 20.27 1.01
CA ARG A 11 -14.82 19.10 0.48
C ARG A 11 -15.42 18.82 -0.91
N PRO A 12 -14.60 18.75 -1.98
CA PRO A 12 -15.11 18.21 -3.22
C PRO A 12 -15.60 16.81 -2.89
N SER A 13 -16.87 16.55 -3.16
CA SER A 13 -17.46 15.23 -3.05
C SER A 13 -16.68 14.34 -4.02
N ALA A 14 -15.73 13.59 -3.49
CA ALA A 14 -15.14 12.50 -4.26
C ALA A 14 -16.32 11.62 -4.70
N ALA A 15 -16.47 11.42 -6.00
CA ALA A 15 -17.47 10.51 -6.52
C ALA A 15 -17.32 9.19 -5.75
N PRO A 16 -18.39 8.63 -5.18
CA PRO A 16 -18.25 7.44 -4.38
C PRO A 16 -17.59 6.36 -5.23
N PRO A 17 -16.67 5.54 -4.67
CA PRO A 17 -15.97 4.48 -5.40
C PRO A 17 -16.89 3.57 -6.20
N PHE A 18 -18.17 3.50 -5.84
CA PHE A 18 -19.25 2.85 -6.57
C PHE A 18 -19.41 3.29 -8.03
N LEU A 19 -19.25 4.57 -8.34
CA LEU A 19 -19.46 5.08 -9.70
C LEU A 19 -18.33 4.65 -10.65
N LEU A 20 -17.09 4.56 -10.16
CA LEU A 20 -15.95 4.09 -10.95
C LEU A 20 -16.06 2.58 -11.26
N LEU A 21 -16.47 1.78 -10.28
CA LEU A 21 -16.67 0.33 -10.46
C LEU A 21 -17.79 -0.01 -11.44
N HIS A 22 -18.85 0.81 -11.51
CA HIS A 22 -19.96 0.57 -12.46
C HIS A 22 -19.65 1.02 -13.89
N GLY A 23 -18.81 2.05 -14.04
CA GLY A 23 -18.46 2.61 -15.36
C GLY A 23 -17.35 1.87 -16.12
N ALA A 24 -16.49 1.11 -15.41
CA ALA A 24 -15.33 0.44 -15.99
C ALA A 24 -14.92 -0.78 -15.13
N ALA A 25 -15.86 -1.64 -14.79
CA ALA A 25 -15.66 -2.76 -13.88
C ALA A 25 -14.54 -3.72 -14.32
N ASP A 26 -14.29 -3.82 -15.62
CA ASP A 26 -13.22 -4.59 -16.24
C ASP A 26 -11.80 -3.99 -16.04
N ARG A 27 -11.72 -2.73 -15.65
CA ARG A 27 -10.46 -2.01 -15.46
C ARG A 27 -10.01 -1.92 -14.01
N PHE A 28 -10.85 -2.35 -13.07
CA PHE A 28 -10.57 -2.23 -11.63
C PHE A 28 -10.58 -3.58 -10.93
N ILE A 29 -9.63 -3.77 -10.05
CA ILE A 29 -9.61 -4.89 -9.12
C ILE A 29 -10.10 -4.35 -7.77
N PRO A 30 -11.31 -4.75 -7.31
CA PRO A 30 -11.87 -4.23 -6.09
C PRO A 30 -11.09 -4.73 -4.87
N ALA A 31 -10.55 -3.79 -4.10
CA ALA A 31 -9.92 -4.05 -2.81
C ALA A 31 -10.92 -3.88 -1.66
N ALA A 32 -10.64 -4.54 -0.54
CA ALA A 32 -11.28 -4.31 0.73
C ALA A 32 -10.34 -3.54 1.64
N ASN A 33 -10.77 -2.38 2.11
CA ASN A 33 -10.03 -1.62 3.10
C ASN A 33 -10.14 -2.28 4.48
N PHE A 34 -9.10 -2.07 5.28
CA PHE A 34 -9.06 -2.50 6.66
C PHE A 34 -9.74 -1.47 7.57
N PHE A 35 -10.95 -1.79 8.01
CA PHE A 35 -11.60 -1.07 9.09
C PHE A 35 -11.86 -2.04 10.23
N LEU A 36 -11.12 -1.89 11.33
CA LEU A 36 -11.56 -2.45 12.61
C LEU A 36 -12.68 -1.54 13.12
N ASP A 37 -13.90 -2.03 13.06
CA ASP A 37 -14.99 -1.46 13.83
C ASP A 37 -14.86 -1.98 15.26
N ASP A 38 -14.79 -1.06 16.21
CA ASP A 38 -14.70 -1.43 17.65
C ASP A 38 -15.95 -2.16 18.16
N LYS A 39 -16.99 -2.27 17.32
CA LYS A 39 -18.28 -2.91 17.66
C LYS A 39 -18.33 -4.42 17.41
N ALA A 40 -17.41 -4.97 16.62
CA ALA A 40 -17.38 -6.39 16.33
C ALA A 40 -15.98 -6.98 16.50
N PRO A 41 -15.83 -8.24 16.94
CA PRO A 41 -14.53 -8.87 17.10
C PRO A 41 -13.84 -9.04 15.73
N PRO A 42 -12.50 -8.91 15.68
CA PRO A 42 -11.73 -9.05 14.43
C PRO A 42 -12.04 -10.32 13.63
N ALA A 43 -12.29 -11.43 14.30
CA ALA A 43 -12.65 -12.69 13.65
C ALA A 43 -13.98 -12.60 12.86
N ALA A 44 -14.98 -11.88 13.37
CA ALA A 44 -16.24 -11.68 12.65
C ALA A 44 -16.05 -10.84 11.38
N HIS A 45 -15.20 -9.80 11.45
CA HIS A 45 -14.84 -9.00 10.29
C HIS A 45 -14.07 -9.82 9.24
N ALA A 46 -13.12 -10.65 9.67
CA ALA A 46 -12.38 -11.54 8.78
C ALA A 46 -13.30 -12.53 8.07
N LEU A 47 -14.30 -13.10 8.77
CA LEU A 47 -15.31 -13.98 8.16
C LEU A 47 -16.17 -13.25 7.12
N ALA A 48 -16.62 -12.03 7.43
CA ALA A 48 -17.39 -11.21 6.49
C ALA A 48 -16.55 -10.88 5.24
N LEU A 49 -15.27 -10.54 5.42
CA LEU A 49 -14.36 -10.30 4.31
C LEU A 49 -14.12 -11.57 3.49
N ALA A 50 -13.97 -12.74 4.14
CA ALA A 50 -13.81 -14.02 3.45
C ALA A 50 -15.02 -14.33 2.54
N ALA A 51 -16.24 -14.02 2.97
CA ALA A 51 -17.44 -14.20 2.16
C ALA A 51 -17.42 -13.31 0.90
N ARG A 52 -17.01 -12.06 1.04
CA ARG A 52 -16.88 -11.10 -0.07
C ARG A 52 -15.75 -11.47 -1.05
N VAL A 53 -14.69 -12.08 -0.55
CA VAL A 53 -13.62 -12.62 -1.40
C VAL A 53 -14.10 -13.84 -2.18
N LYS A 54 -14.77 -14.78 -1.51
CA LYS A 54 -15.30 -16.00 -2.15
C LYS A 54 -16.35 -15.70 -3.23
N SER A 55 -17.14 -14.64 -3.04
CA SER A 55 -18.11 -14.17 -4.04
C SER A 55 -17.48 -13.43 -5.21
N GLY A 56 -16.18 -13.11 -5.16
CA GLY A 56 -15.49 -12.30 -6.16
C GLY A 56 -15.72 -10.78 -6.01
N GLU A 57 -16.49 -10.35 -5.01
CA GLU A 57 -16.75 -8.93 -4.75
C GLU A 57 -15.48 -8.18 -4.35
N ARG A 58 -14.53 -8.85 -3.71
CA ARG A 58 -13.22 -8.31 -3.35
C ARG A 58 -12.13 -9.29 -3.75
N ARG A 59 -11.02 -8.77 -4.27
CA ARG A 59 -9.91 -9.59 -4.78
C ARG A 59 -8.57 -9.26 -4.11
N VAL A 60 -8.50 -8.15 -3.41
CA VAL A 60 -7.31 -7.66 -2.68
C VAL A 60 -7.75 -7.16 -1.31
N PHE A 61 -6.94 -7.39 -0.31
CA PHE A 61 -7.10 -6.83 1.03
C PHE A 61 -6.06 -5.72 1.23
N ALA A 62 -6.48 -4.47 1.05
CA ALA A 62 -5.64 -3.27 1.15
C ALA A 62 -6.52 -2.01 1.31
N GLU A 63 -6.06 -1.04 1.99
CA GLU A 63 -4.78 -0.84 2.64
C GLU A 63 -4.88 -1.22 4.12
N VAL A 64 -3.95 -2.07 4.61
CA VAL A 64 -3.86 -2.42 6.04
C VAL A 64 -2.93 -1.40 6.70
N THR A 65 -3.48 -0.55 7.58
CA THR A 65 -2.81 0.62 8.16
C THR A 65 -2.62 0.55 9.67
N PRO A 66 -1.93 -0.46 10.24
CA PRO A 66 -1.84 -0.66 11.67
C PRO A 66 -1.10 0.47 12.38
N GLN A 67 -0.06 1.00 11.78
CA GLN A 67 0.75 2.07 12.39
C GLN A 67 -0.03 3.35 12.69
N TYR A 68 -1.10 3.65 11.94
CA TYR A 68 -1.98 4.79 12.22
C TYR A 68 -2.81 4.59 13.49
N ARG A 69 -2.95 3.36 13.94
CA ARG A 69 -3.62 2.99 15.19
C ARG A 69 -2.66 2.70 16.34
N GLY A 70 -1.34 2.89 16.13
CA GLY A 70 -0.30 2.59 17.11
C GLY A 70 -0.07 1.10 17.30
N MET A 71 -0.30 0.29 16.25
CA MET A 71 -0.14 -1.15 16.27
C MET A 71 0.99 -1.56 15.32
N SER A 72 1.69 -2.64 15.68
CA SER A 72 2.58 -3.37 14.77
C SER A 72 1.75 -4.14 13.72
N PRO A 73 2.30 -4.41 12.52
CA PRO A 73 1.62 -5.19 11.49
C PRO A 73 1.33 -6.64 11.90
N ASP A 74 2.05 -7.18 12.87
CA ASP A 74 1.84 -8.53 13.43
C ASP A 74 0.92 -8.53 14.67
N HIS A 75 0.28 -7.41 14.99
CA HIS A 75 -0.60 -7.29 16.16
C HIS A 75 -1.70 -8.37 16.15
N PRO A 76 -1.99 -9.02 17.30
CA PRO A 76 -2.93 -10.15 17.35
C PRO A 76 -4.33 -9.89 16.80
N CYS A 77 -4.81 -8.64 16.83
CA CYS A 77 -6.11 -8.31 16.25
C CYS A 77 -6.15 -8.43 14.71
N LEU A 78 -4.99 -8.45 14.04
CA LEU A 78 -4.85 -8.62 12.60
C LEU A 78 -4.76 -10.09 12.18
N GLU A 79 -4.37 -10.96 13.09
CA GLU A 79 -4.16 -12.39 12.83
C GLU A 79 -5.34 -13.07 12.11
N PRO A 80 -6.63 -12.85 12.49
CA PRO A 80 -7.75 -13.47 11.79
C PRO A 80 -7.84 -13.11 10.31
N PHE A 81 -7.35 -11.92 9.91
CA PHE A 81 -7.35 -11.48 8.52
C PHE A 81 -6.25 -12.16 7.72
N TYR A 82 -5.06 -12.33 8.29
CA TYR A 82 -3.95 -13.02 7.65
C TYR A 82 -4.21 -14.51 7.50
N ALA A 83 -4.71 -15.14 8.57
CA ALA A 83 -5.13 -16.54 8.58
C ALA A 83 -6.24 -16.83 7.55
N MET A 84 -7.07 -15.85 7.25
CA MET A 84 -8.09 -15.93 6.19
C MET A 84 -7.49 -15.69 4.80
N ALA A 85 -6.61 -14.70 4.64
CA ALA A 85 -6.07 -14.29 3.35
C ALA A 85 -5.13 -15.33 2.74
N GLU A 86 -4.33 -16.01 3.56
CA GLU A 86 -3.35 -16.98 3.09
C GLU A 86 -3.99 -18.16 2.34
N PRO A 87 -4.94 -18.95 2.90
CA PRO A 87 -5.56 -20.08 2.20
C PRO A 87 -6.45 -19.64 1.04
N LEU A 88 -7.01 -18.44 1.08
CA LEU A 88 -7.78 -17.87 -0.04
C LEU A 88 -6.90 -17.23 -1.12
N VAL A 89 -5.58 -17.22 -0.89
CA VAL A 89 -4.57 -16.67 -1.83
C VAL A 89 -4.83 -15.20 -2.16
N VAL A 90 -5.41 -14.44 -1.22
CA VAL A 90 -5.73 -13.01 -1.36
C VAL A 90 -4.46 -12.19 -1.16
N PRO A 91 -4.10 -11.30 -2.10
CA PRO A 91 -3.03 -10.34 -1.89
C PRO A 91 -3.35 -9.38 -0.75
N VAL A 92 -2.37 -9.10 0.10
CA VAL A 92 -2.49 -8.18 1.22
C VAL A 92 -1.51 -7.03 1.05
N GLY A 93 -2.03 -5.80 0.99
CA GLY A 93 -1.23 -4.58 0.98
C GLY A 93 -1.12 -3.99 2.37
N ILE A 94 0.09 -3.88 2.89
CA ILE A 94 0.35 -3.38 4.24
C ILE A 94 1.13 -2.08 4.15
N HIS A 95 0.57 -1.03 4.74
CA HIS A 95 1.21 0.28 4.83
C HIS A 95 2.43 0.21 5.75
N MET A 96 3.62 0.52 5.21
CA MET A 96 4.87 0.62 5.96
C MET A 96 5.61 1.90 5.54
N GLY A 97 6.60 2.31 6.32
CA GLY A 97 7.37 3.52 6.03
C GLY A 97 6.71 4.82 6.49
N TYR A 98 6.76 5.84 5.64
CA TYR A 98 6.20 7.16 5.95
C TYR A 98 4.69 7.12 6.16
N GLY A 99 4.22 8.02 7.02
CA GLY A 99 2.82 8.39 7.11
C GLY A 99 2.62 9.85 6.72
N ALA A 100 1.37 10.31 6.81
CA ALA A 100 1.03 11.68 6.47
C ALA A 100 1.84 12.69 7.31
N PRO A 101 2.46 13.72 6.69
CA PRO A 101 3.19 14.76 7.41
C PRO A 101 2.31 15.41 8.50
N GLY A 102 2.85 15.46 9.73
CA GLY A 102 2.10 16.00 10.87
C GLY A 102 0.96 15.11 11.39
N GLY A 103 0.77 13.91 10.83
CA GLY A 103 -0.31 12.99 11.17
C GLY A 103 -0.55 12.79 12.67
N PRO A 104 0.48 12.60 13.52
CA PRO A 104 0.31 12.44 14.97
C PRO A 104 -0.36 13.64 15.67
N TYR A 105 -0.26 14.82 15.10
CA TYR A 105 -0.76 16.07 15.71
C TYR A 105 -2.14 16.47 15.22
N TRP A 106 -2.60 15.88 14.07
CA TRP A 106 -3.83 16.33 13.43
C TRP A 106 -4.92 15.24 13.43
N VAL A 107 -4.60 14.05 12.95
CA VAL A 107 -5.61 13.02 12.64
C VAL A 107 -5.32 11.69 13.31
N TYR A 108 -4.03 11.34 13.49
CA TYR A 108 -3.60 10.02 13.95
C TYR A 108 -2.72 10.09 15.18
N PRO A 109 -3.25 10.43 16.38
CA PRO A 109 -2.43 10.68 17.58
C PRO A 109 -1.62 9.45 18.03
N LYS A 110 -2.03 8.26 17.62
CA LYS A 110 -1.32 7.00 17.91
C LYS A 110 -0.27 6.63 16.88
N TYR A 111 -0.20 7.33 15.74
CA TYR A 111 0.78 7.06 14.70
C TYR A 111 2.22 7.19 15.22
N ARG A 112 3.05 6.23 14.88
CA ARG A 112 4.50 6.27 15.14
C ARG A 112 5.26 5.75 13.90
N PRO A 113 6.25 6.51 13.36
CA PRO A 113 7.01 6.07 12.20
C PRO A 113 7.80 4.78 12.46
N SER A 114 8.22 4.52 13.70
CA SER A 114 8.88 3.26 14.07
C SER A 114 8.03 2.01 13.82
N LEU A 115 6.69 2.15 13.85
CA LEU A 115 5.77 1.06 13.52
C LEU A 115 5.63 0.82 12.01
N GLY A 116 6.26 1.67 11.19
CA GLY A 116 6.37 1.50 9.75
C GLY A 116 7.66 0.78 9.32
N ASN A 117 8.47 0.28 10.25
CA ASN A 117 9.70 -0.45 9.90
C ASN A 117 9.34 -1.79 9.23
N PRO A 118 9.81 -2.06 7.99
CA PRO A 118 9.52 -3.31 7.27
C PRO A 118 9.87 -4.58 8.03
N LEU A 119 10.89 -4.58 8.87
CA LEU A 119 11.29 -5.77 9.66
C LEU A 119 10.22 -6.20 10.68
N LEU A 120 9.28 -5.34 11.02
CA LEU A 120 8.13 -5.74 11.86
C LEU A 120 7.19 -6.75 11.16
N LEU A 121 7.39 -7.01 9.87
CA LEU A 121 6.65 -8.04 9.13
C LEU A 121 7.25 -9.45 9.29
N GLU A 122 8.44 -9.63 9.88
CA GLU A 122 9.13 -10.92 9.92
C GLU A 122 8.30 -12.00 10.63
N GLU A 123 7.75 -11.68 11.80
CA GLU A 123 6.93 -12.63 12.56
C GLU A 123 5.65 -13.02 11.82
N LEU A 124 5.00 -12.04 11.16
CA LEU A 124 3.85 -12.30 10.31
C LEU A 124 4.20 -13.25 9.16
N LEU A 125 5.26 -12.95 8.43
CA LEU A 125 5.68 -13.74 7.26
C LEU A 125 6.18 -15.14 7.62
N THR A 126 6.74 -15.30 8.82
CA THR A 126 7.17 -16.59 9.36
C THR A 126 5.95 -17.46 9.73
N ARG A 127 4.91 -16.88 10.33
CA ARG A 127 3.66 -17.59 10.63
C ARG A 127 2.84 -17.90 9.37
N HIS A 128 2.89 -17.02 8.37
CA HIS A 128 2.13 -17.13 7.13
C HIS A 128 3.06 -17.16 5.89
N PRO A 129 3.83 -18.21 5.68
CA PRO A 129 4.87 -18.27 4.63
C PRO A 129 4.31 -18.25 3.19
N LYS A 130 3.01 -18.53 3.02
CA LYS A 130 2.33 -18.48 1.72
C LYS A 130 1.50 -17.23 1.51
N LEU A 131 1.46 -16.33 2.50
CA LEU A 131 0.74 -15.08 2.40
C LEU A 131 1.37 -14.20 1.31
N ARG A 132 0.53 -13.72 0.40
CA ARG A 132 0.95 -12.82 -0.68
C ARG A 132 0.91 -11.39 -0.18
N VAL A 133 2.06 -10.87 0.22
CA VAL A 133 2.18 -9.51 0.78
C VAL A 133 2.85 -8.59 -0.23
N TYR A 134 2.32 -7.37 -0.33
CA TYR A 134 3.08 -6.25 -0.85
C TYR A 134 3.14 -5.13 0.20
N VAL A 135 4.35 -4.61 0.37
CA VAL A 135 4.64 -3.49 1.27
C VAL A 135 4.34 -2.21 0.51
N MET A 136 3.30 -1.51 0.94
CA MET A 136 2.94 -0.23 0.36
C MET A 136 3.97 0.83 0.75
N HIS A 137 4.22 1.77 -0.16
CA HIS A 137 5.24 2.83 -0.03
C HIS A 137 6.69 2.28 0.10
N ALA A 138 6.89 1.02 -0.32
CA ALA A 138 8.19 0.35 -0.31
C ALA A 138 8.98 0.50 1.01
N GLY A 139 8.28 0.76 2.12
CA GLY A 139 8.88 0.97 3.44
C GLY A 139 9.77 2.21 3.55
N MET A 140 9.70 3.17 2.62
CA MET A 140 10.53 4.37 2.63
C MET A 140 10.37 5.15 3.95
N PRO A 141 11.45 5.65 4.58
CA PRO A 141 12.83 5.74 4.13
C PRO A 141 13.74 4.55 4.56
N MET A 142 13.19 3.48 5.12
CA MET A 142 13.93 2.37 5.74
C MET A 142 14.36 1.37 4.66
N THR A 143 15.23 1.84 3.74
CA THR A 143 15.64 1.09 2.56
C THR A 143 16.43 -0.16 2.90
N ASP A 144 17.31 -0.11 3.90
CA ASP A 144 18.14 -1.25 4.31
C ASP A 144 17.29 -2.37 4.90
N GLU A 145 16.34 -2.00 5.74
CA GLU A 145 15.39 -2.92 6.35
C GLU A 145 14.48 -3.56 5.28
N MET A 146 14.05 -2.76 4.29
CA MET A 146 13.27 -3.29 3.18
C MET A 146 14.06 -4.27 2.32
N ILE A 147 15.33 -3.97 2.03
CA ILE A 147 16.24 -4.87 1.32
C ILE A 147 16.43 -6.18 2.10
N ALA A 148 16.66 -6.09 3.41
CA ALA A 148 16.82 -7.26 4.27
C ALA A 148 15.55 -8.13 4.28
N LEU A 149 14.38 -7.52 4.41
CA LEU A 149 13.10 -8.23 4.37
C LEU A 149 12.88 -8.91 3.02
N MET A 150 13.11 -8.21 1.91
CA MET A 150 12.94 -8.77 0.56
C MET A 150 13.95 -9.88 0.24
N PHE A 151 15.14 -9.84 0.84
CA PHE A 151 16.14 -10.90 0.71
C PHE A 151 15.67 -12.17 1.39
N THR A 152 15.18 -12.05 2.62
CA THR A 152 14.75 -13.18 3.45
C THR A 152 13.40 -13.76 2.99
N HIS A 153 12.49 -12.91 2.51
CA HIS A 153 11.11 -13.29 2.15
C HIS A 153 10.84 -13.08 0.65
N PRO A 154 11.11 -14.07 -0.21
CA PRO A 154 11.00 -13.92 -1.67
C PRO A 154 9.57 -13.70 -2.18
N GLN A 155 8.54 -14.00 -1.37
CA GLN A 155 7.14 -13.75 -1.67
C GLN A 155 6.71 -12.29 -1.52
N VAL A 156 7.54 -11.43 -0.89
CA VAL A 156 7.24 -10.02 -0.63
C VAL A 156 7.48 -9.19 -1.88
N TYR A 157 6.47 -8.42 -2.27
CA TYR A 157 6.53 -7.35 -3.26
C TYR A 157 6.44 -6.00 -2.56
N VAL A 158 6.71 -4.93 -3.29
CA VAL A 158 6.51 -3.55 -2.82
C VAL A 158 5.76 -2.75 -3.86
N ASP A 159 5.04 -1.73 -3.46
CA ASP A 159 4.65 -0.64 -4.33
C ASP A 159 5.36 0.66 -3.93
N ILE A 160 5.44 1.59 -4.87
CA ILE A 160 6.12 2.87 -4.70
C ILE A 160 5.13 4.04 -4.67
N SER A 161 3.91 3.76 -4.26
CA SER A 161 2.84 4.76 -4.20
C SER A 161 3.16 5.87 -3.18
N ALA A 162 2.53 7.02 -3.34
CA ALA A 162 2.75 8.25 -2.58
C ALA A 162 4.18 8.82 -2.68
N ASP A 163 5.23 8.02 -2.46
CA ASP A 163 6.62 8.49 -2.44
C ASP A 163 7.08 9.03 -3.80
N ASN A 164 6.56 8.45 -4.89
CA ASN A 164 6.91 8.81 -6.27
C ASN A 164 6.46 10.23 -6.69
N TRP A 165 5.62 10.89 -5.87
CA TRP A 165 5.22 12.28 -6.05
C TRP A 165 5.25 13.11 -4.75
N GLY A 166 5.25 12.46 -3.57
CA GLY A 166 5.10 13.10 -2.26
C GLY A 166 6.42 13.49 -1.59
N VAL A 167 7.55 12.90 -2.01
CA VAL A 167 8.88 13.22 -1.47
C VAL A 167 9.78 13.84 -2.55
N PRO A 168 10.90 14.50 -2.18
CA PRO A 168 11.85 15.02 -3.16
C PRO A 168 12.32 13.95 -4.15
N ARG A 169 12.31 14.27 -5.44
CA ARG A 169 12.67 13.34 -6.52
C ARG A 169 14.01 12.63 -6.29
N ALA A 170 15.00 13.34 -5.73
CA ALA A 170 16.31 12.78 -5.46
C ALA A 170 16.26 11.66 -4.41
N GLU A 171 15.48 11.86 -3.35
CA GLU A 171 15.28 10.87 -2.29
C GLU A 171 14.53 9.64 -2.82
N PHE A 172 13.44 9.87 -3.55
CA PHE A 172 12.72 8.78 -4.20
C PHE A 172 13.63 7.98 -5.14
N ASN A 173 14.38 8.66 -6.02
CA ASN A 173 15.30 8.01 -6.93
C ASN A 173 16.40 7.23 -6.22
N HIS A 174 16.93 7.76 -5.11
CA HIS A 174 17.92 7.07 -4.29
C HIS A 174 17.36 5.76 -3.72
N HIS A 175 16.17 5.82 -3.12
CA HIS A 175 15.49 4.66 -2.57
C HIS A 175 15.18 3.59 -3.65
N LEU A 176 14.51 4.00 -4.74
CA LEU A 176 14.14 3.11 -5.84
C LEU A 176 15.39 2.46 -6.48
N LYS A 177 16.42 3.26 -6.74
CA LYS A 177 17.67 2.76 -7.32
C LYS A 177 18.30 1.68 -6.47
N ARG A 178 18.36 1.87 -5.14
CA ARG A 178 18.91 0.89 -4.22
C ARG A 178 18.16 -0.44 -4.23
N LEU A 179 16.82 -0.40 -4.29
CA LEU A 179 15.99 -1.62 -4.43
C LEU A 179 16.25 -2.34 -5.76
N VAL A 180 16.39 -1.57 -6.85
CA VAL A 180 16.70 -2.13 -8.18
C VAL A 180 18.10 -2.72 -8.24
N ASP A 181 19.11 -2.01 -7.72
CA ASP A 181 20.51 -2.47 -7.66
C ASP A 181 20.69 -3.71 -6.79
N ALA A 182 19.86 -3.85 -5.74
CA ALA A 182 19.79 -5.05 -4.92
C ALA A 182 19.12 -6.25 -5.63
N GLY A 183 18.65 -6.09 -6.88
CA GLY A 183 18.08 -7.16 -7.70
C GLY A 183 16.56 -7.32 -7.59
N TYR A 184 15.85 -6.39 -6.94
CA TYR A 184 14.41 -6.52 -6.69
C TYR A 184 13.51 -5.87 -7.73
N GLY A 185 14.05 -5.38 -8.85
CA GLY A 185 13.30 -4.70 -9.91
C GLY A 185 12.05 -5.45 -10.41
N LYS A 186 12.04 -6.79 -10.34
CA LYS A 186 10.89 -7.63 -10.70
C LYS A 186 9.81 -7.75 -9.61
N ARG A 187 10.01 -7.13 -8.44
CA ARG A 187 9.08 -7.17 -7.30
C ARG A 187 8.64 -5.77 -6.86
N ILE A 188 8.92 -4.74 -7.66
CA ILE A 188 8.50 -3.36 -7.44
C ILE A 188 7.31 -3.06 -8.35
N MET A 189 6.20 -2.60 -7.79
CA MET A 189 4.98 -2.25 -8.52
C MET A 189 4.74 -0.74 -8.45
N PHE A 190 4.18 -0.20 -9.52
CA PHE A 190 3.68 1.16 -9.54
C PHE A 190 2.39 1.27 -8.73
N GLY A 191 2.26 2.35 -7.98
CA GLY A 191 1.03 2.83 -7.35
C GLY A 191 1.04 4.36 -7.35
N SER A 192 -0.10 5.01 -7.26
CA SER A 192 -0.18 6.47 -7.15
C SER A 192 -0.65 6.93 -5.78
N ASP A 193 -1.41 6.14 -5.07
CA ASP A 193 -2.07 6.51 -3.80
C ASP A 193 -2.86 7.81 -3.90
N GLN A 194 -3.53 8.03 -5.07
CA GLN A 194 -4.25 9.26 -5.32
C GLN A 194 -5.75 9.13 -5.10
N MET A 195 -6.21 9.88 -4.08
CA MET A 195 -7.62 9.99 -3.71
C MET A 195 -8.17 11.41 -3.92
N VAL A 196 -7.30 12.42 -4.02
CA VAL A 196 -7.70 13.85 -3.97
C VAL A 196 -7.16 14.65 -5.16
N TRP A 197 -5.93 14.39 -5.59
CA TRP A 197 -5.23 15.19 -6.63
C TRP A 197 -4.86 14.32 -7.84
N PRO A 198 -5.79 14.05 -8.77
CA PRO A 198 -5.52 13.16 -9.89
C PRO A 198 -4.34 13.59 -10.78
N GLN A 199 -4.00 14.89 -10.79
CA GLN A 199 -2.85 15.42 -11.52
C GLN A 199 -1.51 14.86 -11.04
N THR A 200 -1.42 14.43 -9.79
CA THR A 200 -0.19 13.82 -9.26
C THR A 200 0.07 12.42 -9.82
N ILE A 201 -0.91 11.79 -10.46
CA ILE A 201 -0.73 10.52 -11.16
C ILE A 201 0.27 10.69 -12.32
N GLU A 202 0.18 11.79 -13.06
CA GLU A 202 1.14 12.11 -14.12
C GLU A 202 2.55 12.32 -13.56
N VAL A 203 2.67 13.02 -12.44
CA VAL A 203 3.95 13.22 -11.73
C VAL A 203 4.53 11.88 -11.28
N ALA A 204 3.68 10.99 -10.75
CA ALA A 204 4.08 9.66 -10.35
C ALA A 204 4.58 8.81 -11.52
N ILE A 205 3.89 8.82 -12.67
CA ILE A 205 4.30 8.12 -13.88
C ILE A 205 5.63 8.70 -14.39
N ASP A 206 5.73 10.03 -14.44
CA ASP A 206 6.96 10.71 -14.87
C ASP A 206 8.16 10.33 -14.00
N SER A 207 7.95 10.10 -12.70
CA SER A 207 9.03 9.67 -11.80
C SER A 207 9.71 8.36 -12.23
N ILE A 208 8.99 7.50 -12.93
CA ILE A 208 9.52 6.22 -13.44
C ILE A 208 10.01 6.39 -14.88
N THR A 209 9.22 7.03 -15.73
CA THR A 209 9.56 7.14 -17.15
C THR A 209 10.80 7.99 -17.39
N SER A 210 11.03 9.02 -16.58
CA SER A 210 12.20 9.90 -16.66
C SER A 210 13.41 9.40 -15.85
N ALA A 211 13.30 8.31 -15.08
CA ALA A 211 14.39 7.80 -14.26
C ALA A 211 15.57 7.29 -15.11
N PRO A 212 16.75 7.94 -15.06
CA PRO A 212 17.85 7.63 -15.98
C PRO A 212 18.59 6.33 -15.64
N PHE A 213 18.37 5.79 -14.46
CA PHE A 213 18.99 4.55 -13.97
C PHE A 213 18.15 3.31 -14.27
N LEU A 214 16.94 3.47 -14.81
CA LEU A 214 16.06 2.36 -15.20
C LEU A 214 16.16 2.10 -16.70
N SER A 215 16.32 0.84 -17.07
CA SER A 215 16.12 0.40 -18.46
C SER A 215 14.64 0.47 -18.86
N GLU A 216 14.35 0.49 -20.15
CA GLU A 216 12.97 0.48 -20.64
C GLU A 216 12.19 -0.77 -20.21
N ASP A 217 12.86 -1.91 -20.08
CA ASP A 217 12.26 -3.13 -19.55
C ASP A 217 11.90 -2.99 -18.06
N GLN A 218 12.79 -2.39 -17.26
CA GLN A 218 12.52 -2.14 -15.84
C GLN A 218 11.36 -1.15 -15.65
N LYS A 219 11.29 -0.10 -16.49
CA LYS A 219 10.16 0.84 -16.48
C LYS A 219 8.84 0.13 -16.77
N ARG A 220 8.78 -0.72 -17.81
CA ARG A 220 7.59 -1.51 -18.14
C ARG A 220 7.23 -2.50 -17.01
N ASP A 221 8.23 -3.12 -16.42
CA ASP A 221 8.01 -4.04 -15.29
C ASP A 221 7.37 -3.32 -14.10
N ILE A 222 7.92 -2.18 -13.69
CA ILE A 222 7.42 -1.40 -12.56
C ILE A 222 6.01 -0.87 -12.84
N LEU A 223 5.79 -0.29 -14.04
CA LEU A 223 4.53 0.34 -14.40
C LEU A 223 3.38 -0.66 -14.61
N TYR A 224 3.68 -1.92 -14.99
CA TYR A 224 2.62 -2.87 -15.34
C TYR A 224 2.96 -4.34 -15.03
N ASN A 225 4.05 -4.90 -15.59
CA ASN A 225 4.23 -6.35 -15.62
C ASN A 225 4.33 -6.99 -14.22
N ASN A 226 4.95 -6.29 -13.26
CA ASN A 226 5.11 -6.80 -11.90
C ASN A 226 3.75 -6.89 -11.18
N ALA A 227 2.90 -5.87 -11.33
CA ALA A 227 1.55 -5.89 -10.78
C ALA A 227 0.68 -6.97 -11.45
N ALA A 228 0.76 -7.10 -12.79
CA ALA A 228 0.06 -8.14 -13.53
C ALA A 228 0.46 -9.55 -13.03
N ARG A 229 1.75 -9.79 -12.85
CA ARG A 229 2.28 -11.05 -12.30
C ARG A 229 1.83 -11.27 -10.85
N PHE A 230 1.99 -10.27 -10.01
CA PHE A 230 1.59 -10.37 -8.61
C PHE A 230 0.10 -10.57 -8.45
N LEU A 231 -0.74 -9.89 -9.21
CA LEU A 231 -2.20 -9.99 -9.15
C LEU A 231 -2.75 -11.15 -9.98
N ARG A 232 -1.89 -11.86 -10.74
CA ARG A 232 -2.25 -12.98 -11.63
C ARG A 232 -3.31 -12.55 -12.64
N LEU A 233 -3.03 -11.43 -13.32
CA LEU A 233 -3.85 -10.97 -14.43
C LEU A 233 -3.53 -11.79 -15.67
N SER A 234 -4.57 -12.23 -16.36
CA SER A 234 -4.48 -12.91 -17.67
C SER A 234 -4.41 -11.90 -18.79
#